data_4d6d4fb70fed579ef6234e58839c0051
#
_entry.id   4d6d4fb70fed579ef6234e58839c0051
#
_cell.length_a   1.000
_cell.length_b   1.000
_cell.length_c   1.000
_cell.angle_alpha   90.00
_cell.angle_beta   90.00
_cell.angle_gamma   90.00
#
_symmetry.space_group_name_H-M   'P 1'
#
loop_
_entity.id
_entity.type
_entity.pdbx_description
1 polymer ?
#
loop_
_entity_poly.entity_id
_entity_poly.type
_entity_poly.pdbx_seq_one_letter_code
_entity_poly.pdbx_strand_id
1 'polypeptide(L)'
;MNPLPILRFQLMYRRPSIFIMKRFYSELGKMPDSLKDIPEQSNPTFYNMVQYNFHKARVVVEEKLIESLKHQKGLPPMDLSARKAKVRNVMSYLEMCDAVLELNFPVKKDDGSYEMIRGYRAMHKCHKMPVKGGMRYCLSVNRDEVRALSAIMTYKCATVGVPFGGSTGGLCINPAKFTVNELEKITRRYTIELARKGFIGPEIDVPAPDVSTGEREMSWIADTYHKTFGYRDINAQGCCTGKPLNQGGIHGRISAPGRGIFNCLDQIVTSEDFMKLAGLSVGWKDKTFIIQGFGNVGLHTSRYLTGAGAKCIGIMEVDGSIISPQGINCLDLHNYKLTKGSIVGFPGAQPYRGKNLICEPCDILIPAAGEKLINKEVAQEVKAKIVAEGANGPITPAGDKVLLSKNILILPDLFCNAGGVTVSYFEWLKNLNHTSFGRLTFKYERDSNYLLLSSVQESLERHFGQDGTKRIPIVPSESFKTRIAGASERDIVVSGLAWTMERAARELTNTAKEFNLGTDFRTAAYVAAIEKIFHTINEAGLTF
;
A
#
# COMPACT_ATOMS: atom_id res chain seq x y z
N MET A 1 -16.31 -22.82 -12.67
CA MET A 1 -16.46 -21.49 -13.27
C MET A 1 -15.21 -21.23 -14.08
N ASN A 2 -15.36 -21.09 -15.39
CA ASN A 2 -14.24 -20.65 -16.22
C ASN A 2 -13.73 -19.32 -15.67
N PRO A 3 -12.42 -19.12 -15.60
CA PRO A 3 -11.87 -17.79 -15.35
C PRO A 3 -12.48 -16.85 -16.37
N LEU A 4 -12.97 -15.71 -15.92
CA LEU A 4 -13.40 -14.61 -16.78
C LEU A 4 -12.29 -14.39 -17.83
N PRO A 5 -12.64 -14.17 -19.11
CA PRO A 5 -11.66 -14.05 -20.16
C PRO A 5 -10.67 -12.93 -19.77
N ILE A 6 -9.40 -13.30 -19.64
CA ILE A 6 -8.28 -12.38 -19.54
C ILE A 6 -8.37 -11.51 -20.80
N LEU A 7 -8.78 -10.27 -20.65
CA LEU A 7 -8.76 -9.29 -21.73
C LEU A 7 -7.30 -9.17 -22.19
N ARG A 8 -7.00 -9.72 -23.36
CA ARG A 8 -5.70 -9.56 -24.01
C ARG A 8 -5.46 -8.08 -24.25
N PHE A 9 -4.58 -7.51 -23.44
CA PHE A 9 -4.12 -6.14 -23.61
C PHE A 9 -3.05 -6.11 -24.72
N GLN A 10 -3.43 -5.76 -25.94
CA GLN A 10 -2.45 -5.38 -26.95
C GLN A 10 -1.90 -3.98 -26.63
N LEU A 11 -0.71 -3.94 -26.03
CA LEU A 11 0.08 -2.74 -25.83
C LEU A 11 0.79 -2.39 -27.15
N MET A 12 0.21 -1.49 -27.94
CA MET A 12 0.94 -0.84 -29.02
C MET A 12 1.93 0.19 -28.42
N TYR A 13 3.09 -0.29 -27.94
CA TYR A 13 4.19 0.60 -27.56
C TYR A 13 4.90 1.14 -28.78
N ARG A 14 4.54 2.36 -29.21
CA ARG A 14 5.49 3.20 -29.94
C ARG A 14 6.41 3.83 -28.87
N ARG A 15 7.72 3.63 -28.98
CA ARG A 15 8.72 4.30 -28.14
C ARG A 15 8.47 5.80 -28.19
N PRO A 16 8.12 6.49 -27.09
CA PRO A 16 8.13 7.94 -27.11
C PRO A 16 9.59 8.40 -27.27
N SER A 17 9.91 9.14 -28.30
CA SER A 17 11.21 9.75 -28.41
C SER A 17 11.35 10.75 -27.26
N ILE A 18 12.53 10.82 -26.65
CA ILE A 18 12.90 11.80 -25.60
C ILE A 18 12.54 13.24 -26.03
N PHE A 19 12.42 13.49 -27.34
CA PHE A 19 12.00 14.77 -27.93
C PHE A 19 10.53 15.12 -27.68
N ILE A 20 9.61 14.15 -27.56
CA ILE A 20 8.18 14.41 -27.29
C ILE A 20 7.99 14.78 -25.82
N MET A 21 8.71 14.13 -24.89
CA MET A 21 8.69 14.53 -23.48
C MET A 21 9.15 15.99 -23.27
N LYS A 22 10.20 16.45 -23.93
CA LYS A 22 10.66 17.85 -23.83
C LYS A 22 9.61 18.86 -24.31
N ARG A 23 8.80 18.53 -25.30
CA ARG A 23 7.79 19.46 -25.84
C ARG A 23 6.59 19.61 -24.90
N PHE A 24 6.15 18.51 -24.23
CA PHE A 24 5.09 18.58 -23.24
C PHE A 24 5.49 19.38 -21.97
N TYR A 25 6.74 19.24 -21.52
CA TYR A 25 7.24 19.99 -20.36
C TYR A 25 7.38 21.50 -20.57
N SER A 26 7.40 22.00 -21.81
CA SER A 26 7.60 23.43 -22.11
C SER A 26 6.31 24.25 -22.22
N GLU A 27 5.15 23.63 -22.42
CA GLU A 27 3.88 24.32 -22.69
C GLU A 27 2.85 24.25 -21.54
N LEU A 28 2.97 23.29 -20.62
CA LEU A 28 2.08 23.10 -19.47
C LEU A 28 2.81 23.41 -18.16
N GLY A 29 2.14 23.97 -17.18
CA GLY A 29 2.57 24.46 -15.88
C GLY A 29 4.00 24.13 -15.44
N LYS A 30 4.81 25.13 -15.10
CA LYS A 30 6.24 24.95 -14.77
C LYS A 30 6.41 24.24 -13.42
N MET A 31 7.36 23.30 -13.34
CA MET A 31 7.89 22.80 -12.08
C MET A 31 8.36 23.98 -11.23
N PRO A 32 8.00 24.06 -9.92
CA PRO A 32 8.53 25.10 -9.03
C PRO A 32 10.06 25.13 -9.03
N ASP A 33 10.66 26.32 -9.01
CA ASP A 33 12.13 26.48 -9.08
C ASP A 33 12.83 25.74 -7.93
N SER A 34 12.23 25.74 -6.74
CA SER A 34 12.74 25.03 -5.56
C SER A 34 12.81 23.50 -5.70
N LEU A 35 12.12 22.92 -6.68
CA LEU A 35 12.05 21.48 -6.90
C LEU A 35 12.77 21.01 -8.18
N LYS A 36 13.24 21.92 -9.02
CA LYS A 36 13.88 21.58 -10.30
C LYS A 36 15.13 20.72 -10.13
N ASP A 37 15.90 20.96 -9.08
CA ASP A 37 17.18 20.30 -8.81
C ASP A 37 17.03 18.99 -8.03
N ILE A 38 15.81 18.65 -7.56
CA ILE A 38 15.58 17.45 -6.77
C ILE A 38 16.05 16.16 -7.47
N PRO A 39 15.87 15.96 -8.79
CA PRO A 39 16.37 14.78 -9.50
C PRO A 39 17.91 14.69 -9.58
N GLU A 40 18.63 15.74 -9.25
CA GLU A 40 20.10 15.76 -9.25
C GLU A 40 20.68 15.69 -7.82
N GLN A 41 19.86 15.88 -6.80
CA GLN A 41 20.29 15.81 -5.40
C GLN A 41 20.51 14.35 -4.97
N SER A 42 21.62 14.08 -4.31
CA SER A 42 21.95 12.74 -3.78
C SER A 42 21.06 12.36 -2.60
N ASN A 43 20.66 13.31 -1.77
CA ASN A 43 19.85 13.07 -0.57
C ASN A 43 18.84 14.22 -0.33
N PRO A 44 17.81 14.36 -1.17
CA PRO A 44 16.74 15.34 -0.97
C PRO A 44 15.96 15.05 0.31
N THR A 45 15.27 16.08 0.90
CA THR A 45 14.35 15.84 1.99
C THR A 45 13.20 14.97 1.51
N PHE A 46 12.61 14.18 2.41
CA PHE A 46 11.56 13.24 2.01
C PHE A 46 10.31 13.96 1.51
N TYR A 47 9.97 15.08 2.14
CA TYR A 47 8.85 15.90 1.70
C TYR A 47 9.06 16.48 0.30
N ASN A 48 10.27 16.98 0.00
CA ASN A 48 10.60 17.50 -1.33
C ASN A 48 10.51 16.42 -2.43
N MET A 49 10.87 15.16 -2.12
CA MET A 49 10.68 14.04 -3.05
C MET A 49 9.20 13.83 -3.39
N VAL A 50 8.33 13.86 -2.39
CA VAL A 50 6.89 13.70 -2.59
C VAL A 50 6.32 14.87 -3.37
N GLN A 51 6.73 16.11 -3.04
CA GLN A 51 6.32 17.29 -3.78
C GLN A 51 6.80 17.27 -5.23
N TYR A 52 8.03 16.83 -5.48
CA TYR A 52 8.55 16.68 -6.84
C TYR A 52 7.68 15.73 -7.67
N ASN A 53 7.35 14.55 -7.13
CA ASN A 53 6.50 13.58 -7.82
C ASN A 53 5.08 14.12 -8.05
N PHE A 54 4.52 14.83 -7.08
CA PHE A 54 3.23 15.51 -7.21
C PHE A 54 3.25 16.53 -8.35
N HIS A 55 4.24 17.42 -8.39
CA HIS A 55 4.32 18.45 -9.43
C HIS A 55 4.64 17.86 -10.81
N LYS A 56 5.41 16.78 -10.88
CA LYS A 56 5.65 16.03 -12.12
C LYS A 56 4.33 15.52 -12.70
N ALA A 57 3.49 14.90 -11.87
CA ALA A 57 2.17 14.42 -12.27
C ALA A 57 1.18 15.56 -12.56
N ARG A 58 1.22 16.64 -11.77
CA ARG A 58 0.42 17.84 -11.99
C ARG A 58 0.59 18.40 -13.41
N VAL A 59 1.85 18.56 -13.85
CA VAL A 59 2.16 19.04 -15.21
C VAL A 59 1.49 18.18 -16.28
N VAL A 60 1.44 16.85 -16.07
CA VAL A 60 0.84 15.91 -17.01
C VAL A 60 -0.67 16.02 -17.06
N VAL A 61 -1.34 16.20 -15.92
CA VAL A 61 -2.82 16.10 -15.81
C VAL A 61 -3.52 17.45 -15.93
N GLU A 62 -2.80 18.57 -15.78
CA GLU A 62 -3.39 19.93 -15.66
C GLU A 62 -4.33 20.28 -16.84
N GLU A 63 -3.93 19.96 -18.08
CA GLU A 63 -4.75 20.25 -19.27
C GLU A 63 -6.06 19.48 -19.27
N LYS A 64 -6.04 18.18 -18.97
CA LYS A 64 -7.24 17.35 -18.86
C LYS A 64 -8.19 17.88 -17.79
N LEU A 65 -7.67 18.32 -16.64
CA LEU A 65 -8.48 18.89 -15.58
C LEU A 65 -9.13 20.21 -15.98
N ILE A 66 -8.43 21.07 -16.72
CA ILE A 66 -8.98 22.31 -17.27
C ILE A 66 -10.11 22.01 -18.26
N GLU A 67 -9.92 21.01 -19.12
CA GLU A 67 -10.96 20.59 -20.08
C GLU A 67 -12.18 19.97 -19.38
N SER A 68 -12.00 19.17 -18.33
CA SER A 68 -13.09 18.54 -17.58
C SER A 68 -14.06 19.56 -16.95
N LEU A 69 -13.59 20.80 -16.74
CA LEU A 69 -14.41 21.89 -16.21
C LEU A 69 -15.30 22.59 -17.25
N LYS A 70 -15.20 22.25 -18.56
CA LYS A 70 -16.04 22.86 -19.62
C LYS A 70 -17.52 22.58 -19.43
N HIS A 71 -17.86 21.37 -18.99
CA HIS A 71 -19.24 20.87 -18.98
C HIS A 71 -19.63 20.37 -17.60
N GLN A 72 -19.73 21.25 -16.63
CA GLN A 72 -20.23 20.91 -15.29
C GLN A 72 -21.75 21.02 -15.26
N LYS A 73 -22.46 19.91 -15.00
CA LYS A 73 -23.92 19.93 -14.82
C LYS A 73 -24.31 20.87 -13.69
N GLY A 74 -25.25 21.79 -13.98
CA GLY A 74 -25.83 22.67 -12.99
C GLY A 74 -25.00 23.92 -12.65
N LEU A 75 -23.85 24.14 -13.28
CA LEU A 75 -23.05 25.35 -13.10
C LEU A 75 -22.99 26.15 -14.41
N PRO A 76 -22.89 27.49 -14.33
CA PRO A 76 -22.70 28.32 -15.51
C PRO A 76 -21.36 28.00 -16.18
N PRO A 77 -21.27 28.13 -17.52
CA PRO A 77 -20.02 27.91 -18.24
C PRO A 77 -18.91 28.82 -17.71
N MET A 78 -17.75 28.25 -17.41
CA MET A 78 -16.57 29.00 -17.02
C MET A 78 -15.70 29.29 -18.24
N ASP A 79 -15.18 30.51 -18.35
CA ASP A 79 -14.19 30.84 -19.34
C ASP A 79 -12.85 30.10 -19.07
N LEU A 80 -11.94 30.13 -20.05
CA LEU A 80 -10.67 29.42 -19.94
C LEU A 80 -9.80 29.96 -18.79
N SER A 81 -9.84 31.27 -18.51
CA SER A 81 -9.06 31.90 -17.44
C SER A 81 -9.54 31.42 -16.07
N ALA A 82 -10.87 31.41 -15.85
CA ALA A 82 -11.49 30.93 -14.62
C ALA A 82 -11.21 29.43 -14.39
N ARG A 83 -11.28 28.59 -15.43
CA ARG A 83 -10.95 27.17 -15.35
C ARG A 83 -9.49 26.94 -14.96
N LYS A 84 -8.54 27.66 -15.60
CA LYS A 84 -7.12 27.62 -15.26
C LYS A 84 -6.86 28.05 -13.82
N ALA A 85 -7.49 29.15 -13.37
CA ALA A 85 -7.37 29.64 -12.00
C ALA A 85 -7.91 28.59 -11.00
N LYS A 86 -9.06 27.99 -11.26
CA LYS A 86 -9.66 26.97 -10.41
C LYS A 86 -8.75 25.74 -10.27
N VAL A 87 -8.23 25.19 -11.38
CA VAL A 87 -7.31 24.05 -11.33
C VAL A 87 -6.05 24.40 -10.52
N ARG A 88 -5.42 25.55 -10.76
CA ARG A 88 -4.24 26.00 -10.00
C ARG A 88 -4.52 26.10 -8.51
N ASN A 89 -5.65 26.67 -8.12
CA ASN A 89 -6.04 26.83 -6.71
C ASN A 89 -6.22 25.45 -6.03
N VAL A 90 -6.88 24.49 -6.70
CA VAL A 90 -7.01 23.13 -6.18
C VAL A 90 -5.65 22.46 -6.06
N MET A 91 -4.77 22.61 -7.07
CA MET A 91 -3.43 22.02 -7.01
C MET A 91 -2.60 22.62 -5.87
N SER A 92 -2.63 23.94 -5.68
CA SER A 92 -1.95 24.60 -4.56
C SER A 92 -2.51 24.17 -3.20
N TYR A 93 -3.81 23.91 -3.11
CA TYR A 93 -4.41 23.34 -1.92
C TYR A 93 -3.90 21.91 -1.68
N LEU A 94 -3.81 21.06 -2.71
CA LEU A 94 -3.34 19.68 -2.59
C LEU A 94 -1.86 19.55 -2.19
N GLU A 95 -1.07 20.58 -2.41
CA GLU A 95 0.36 20.57 -2.08
C GLU A 95 0.64 20.61 -0.58
N MET A 96 -0.23 21.21 0.22
CA MET A 96 0.01 21.48 1.65
C MET A 96 -0.78 20.53 2.54
N CYS A 97 -0.26 20.24 3.75
CA CYS A 97 -1.04 19.56 4.79
C CYS A 97 -2.10 20.50 5.36
N ASP A 98 -3.29 19.97 5.65
CA ASP A 98 -4.38 20.71 6.31
C ASP A 98 -4.03 21.03 7.77
N ALA A 99 -3.38 20.08 8.47
CA ALA A 99 -2.94 20.28 9.84
C ALA A 99 -1.68 19.46 10.16
N VAL A 100 -0.80 20.03 10.97
CA VAL A 100 0.39 19.35 11.53
C VAL A 100 0.47 19.67 13.01
N LEU A 101 0.43 18.62 13.83
CA LEU A 101 0.52 18.70 15.29
C LEU A 101 1.92 18.28 15.74
N GLU A 102 2.55 19.08 16.58
CA GLU A 102 3.76 18.75 17.34
C GLU A 102 3.43 18.75 18.82
N LEU A 103 3.84 17.72 19.54
CA LEU A 103 3.53 17.49 20.94
C LEU A 103 4.80 17.24 21.73
N ASN A 104 4.83 17.78 22.96
CA ASN A 104 5.83 17.43 23.95
C ASN A 104 5.12 17.13 25.27
N PHE A 105 5.39 15.96 25.86
CA PHE A 105 4.76 15.57 27.13
C PHE A 105 5.71 14.74 27.98
N PRO A 106 5.66 14.91 29.34
CA PRO A 106 6.46 14.12 30.25
C PRO A 106 5.85 12.74 30.48
N VAL A 107 6.70 11.73 30.61
CA VAL A 107 6.33 10.39 31.07
C VAL A 107 7.21 9.98 32.22
N LYS A 108 6.61 9.47 33.29
CA LYS A 108 7.34 8.91 34.44
C LYS A 108 7.81 7.50 34.12
N LYS A 109 9.10 7.28 34.21
CA LYS A 109 9.75 5.98 34.01
C LYS A 109 9.55 5.08 35.24
N ASP A 110 9.84 3.81 35.06
CA ASP A 110 9.72 2.80 36.12
C ASP A 110 10.75 3.03 37.26
N ASP A 111 11.87 3.68 36.96
CA ASP A 111 12.87 4.12 37.94
C ASP A 111 12.48 5.40 38.71
N GLY A 112 11.32 5.99 38.41
CA GLY A 112 10.82 7.21 39.02
C GLY A 112 11.28 8.51 38.36
N SER A 113 12.21 8.47 37.42
CA SER A 113 12.63 9.62 36.61
C SER A 113 11.56 10.04 35.61
N TYR A 114 11.71 11.23 34.99
CA TYR A 114 10.84 11.71 33.95
C TYR A 114 11.61 11.86 32.64
N GLU A 115 10.98 11.45 31.56
CA GLU A 115 11.48 11.66 30.19
C GLU A 115 10.49 12.49 29.39
N MET A 116 11.01 13.47 28.62
CA MET A 116 10.20 14.29 27.72
C MET A 116 10.08 13.60 26.37
N ILE A 117 8.88 13.23 26.01
CA ILE A 117 8.57 12.56 24.75
C ILE A 117 8.08 13.57 23.74
N ARG A 118 8.66 13.56 22.54
CA ARG A 118 8.23 14.38 21.41
C ARG A 118 7.44 13.51 20.44
N GLY A 119 6.26 14.01 20.04
CA GLY A 119 5.37 13.35 19.11
C GLY A 119 4.91 14.27 17.97
N TYR A 120 4.55 13.68 16.84
CA TYR A 120 4.03 14.38 15.68
C TYR A 120 2.81 13.65 15.11
N ARG A 121 1.84 14.41 14.56
CA ARG A 121 0.76 13.89 13.72
C ARG A 121 0.44 14.91 12.64
N ALA A 122 0.35 14.46 11.38
CA ALA A 122 -0.01 15.29 10.24
C ALA A 122 -1.26 14.73 9.55
N MET A 123 -2.20 15.61 9.20
CA MET A 123 -3.32 15.34 8.31
C MET A 123 -3.04 16.07 7.01
N HIS A 124 -2.89 15.33 5.89
CA HIS A 124 -2.53 15.96 4.63
C HIS A 124 -3.77 16.55 3.96
N LYS A 125 -4.79 15.74 3.64
CA LYS A 125 -6.04 16.21 3.04
C LYS A 125 -7.26 15.53 3.63
N CYS A 126 -8.17 16.35 4.11
CA CYS A 126 -9.45 15.94 4.69
C CYS A 126 -10.58 15.93 3.64
N HIS A 127 -10.28 15.78 2.36
CA HIS A 127 -11.25 15.71 1.25
C HIS A 127 -12.20 14.51 1.38
N LYS A 128 -11.78 13.50 2.11
CA LYS A 128 -12.58 12.34 2.56
C LYS A 128 -12.21 12.04 4.01
N MET A 129 -13.21 11.90 4.85
CA MET A 129 -13.05 11.56 6.26
C MET A 129 -13.44 10.10 6.52
N PRO A 130 -12.80 9.46 7.50
CA PRO A 130 -11.66 9.94 8.26
C PRO A 130 -10.35 9.98 7.45
N VAL A 131 -9.33 10.68 7.96
CA VAL A 131 -7.98 10.51 7.44
C VAL A 131 -7.34 9.26 8.04
N LYS A 132 -6.38 8.67 7.33
CA LYS A 132 -5.81 7.35 7.69
C LYS A 132 -4.30 7.32 7.50
N GLY A 133 -3.57 6.75 8.48
CA GLY A 133 -2.14 6.54 8.31
C GLY A 133 -1.44 5.87 9.47
N GLY A 134 -0.16 5.60 9.31
CA GLY A 134 0.66 4.89 10.28
C GLY A 134 0.97 5.69 11.54
N MET A 135 1.36 4.97 12.59
CA MET A 135 1.92 5.53 13.81
C MET A 135 3.24 4.81 14.09
N ARG A 136 4.37 5.52 13.94
CA ARG A 136 5.70 4.93 14.07
C ARG A 136 6.43 5.41 15.32
N TYR A 137 7.25 4.53 15.90
CA TYR A 137 8.16 4.86 17.00
C TYR A 137 9.59 4.70 16.49
N CYS A 138 10.23 5.83 16.17
CA CYS A 138 11.59 5.86 15.63
C CYS A 138 12.24 7.21 15.92
N LEU A 139 13.55 7.22 16.12
CA LEU A 139 14.32 8.45 16.34
C LEU A 139 14.31 9.42 15.14
N SER A 140 14.03 8.92 13.93
CA SER A 140 13.94 9.73 12.71
C SER A 140 12.65 10.54 12.61
N VAL A 141 11.62 10.23 13.42
CA VAL A 141 10.32 10.91 13.36
C VAL A 141 10.47 12.40 13.57
N ASN A 142 10.13 13.17 12.57
CA ASN A 142 10.18 14.62 12.56
C ASN A 142 9.07 15.21 11.69
N ARG A 143 8.98 16.54 11.66
CA ARG A 143 7.93 17.27 10.94
C ARG A 143 7.97 17.03 9.42
N ASP A 144 9.15 16.95 8.80
CA ASP A 144 9.30 16.70 7.36
C ASP A 144 8.79 15.31 6.97
N GLU A 145 9.20 14.30 7.72
CA GLU A 145 8.83 12.90 7.51
C GLU A 145 7.32 12.67 7.64
N VAL A 146 6.67 13.20 8.69
CA VAL A 146 5.22 13.01 8.87
C VAL A 146 4.40 13.73 7.81
N ARG A 147 4.86 14.88 7.30
CA ARG A 147 4.23 15.58 6.17
C ARG A 147 4.35 14.77 4.88
N ALA A 148 5.54 14.25 4.58
CA ALA A 148 5.78 13.41 3.41
C ALA A 148 4.89 12.17 3.41
N LEU A 149 4.91 11.42 4.51
CA LEU A 149 4.14 10.19 4.64
C LEU A 149 2.62 10.42 4.65
N SER A 150 2.14 11.52 5.25
CA SER A 150 0.70 11.85 5.22
C SER A 150 0.24 12.19 3.79
N ALA A 151 1.07 12.85 2.98
CA ALA A 151 0.80 13.11 1.57
C ALA A 151 0.79 11.81 0.75
N ILE A 152 1.80 10.94 0.94
CA ILE A 152 1.82 9.59 0.33
C ILE A 152 0.54 8.83 0.68
N MET A 153 0.08 8.87 1.93
CA MET A 153 -1.15 8.19 2.34
C MET A 153 -2.39 8.72 1.62
N THR A 154 -2.51 10.05 1.41
CA THR A 154 -3.60 10.64 0.62
C THR A 154 -3.61 10.08 -0.80
N TYR A 155 -2.47 10.14 -1.50
CA TYR A 155 -2.37 9.67 -2.88
C TYR A 155 -2.55 8.16 -2.99
N LYS A 156 -2.01 7.39 -2.04
CA LYS A 156 -2.17 5.94 -1.96
C LYS A 156 -3.63 5.52 -1.80
N CYS A 157 -4.36 6.11 -0.84
CA CYS A 157 -5.79 5.83 -0.65
C CYS A 157 -6.60 6.16 -1.91
N ALA A 158 -6.31 7.27 -2.58
CA ALA A 158 -6.95 7.64 -3.83
C ALA A 158 -6.61 6.65 -4.97
N THR A 159 -5.34 6.23 -5.11
CA THR A 159 -4.88 5.28 -6.13
C THR A 159 -5.67 3.97 -6.06
N VAL A 160 -5.80 3.37 -4.87
CA VAL A 160 -6.53 2.11 -4.70
C VAL A 160 -8.04 2.29 -4.47
N GLY A 161 -8.53 3.54 -4.48
CA GLY A 161 -9.96 3.86 -4.34
C GLY A 161 -10.54 3.60 -2.95
N VAL A 162 -9.72 3.66 -1.90
CA VAL A 162 -10.15 3.61 -0.51
C VAL A 162 -10.62 5.01 -0.07
N PRO A 163 -11.81 5.16 0.56
CA PRO A 163 -12.41 6.46 0.82
C PRO A 163 -11.85 7.15 2.07
N PHE A 164 -10.53 7.26 2.16
CA PHE A 164 -9.83 7.96 3.23
C PHE A 164 -9.02 9.15 2.71
N GLY A 165 -8.90 10.19 3.52
CA GLY A 165 -7.80 11.13 3.43
C GLY A 165 -6.50 10.52 3.96
N GLY A 166 -5.42 11.28 3.98
CA GLY A 166 -4.11 10.80 4.43
C GLY A 166 -3.64 11.45 5.72
N SER A 167 -3.14 10.63 6.63
CA SER A 167 -2.45 11.07 7.85
C SER A 167 -1.22 10.22 8.13
N THR A 168 -0.35 10.70 8.98
CA THR A 168 0.76 9.92 9.56
C THR A 168 1.26 10.62 10.81
N GLY A 169 1.79 9.85 11.75
CA GLY A 169 2.40 10.39 12.95
C GLY A 169 3.30 9.40 13.65
N GLY A 170 3.76 9.78 14.82
CA GLY A 170 4.60 8.92 15.63
C GLY A 170 5.34 9.66 16.73
N LEU A 171 6.20 8.93 17.41
CA LEU A 171 7.02 9.41 18.51
C LEU A 171 8.50 9.32 18.14
N CYS A 172 9.24 10.37 18.45
CA CYS A 172 10.70 10.42 18.29
C CYS A 172 11.38 9.70 19.47
N ILE A 173 11.27 8.36 19.48
CA ILE A 173 11.84 7.51 20.54
C ILE A 173 12.53 6.27 19.94
N ASN A 174 13.47 5.71 20.70
CA ASN A 174 13.96 4.35 20.48
C ASN A 174 13.19 3.40 21.41
N PRO A 175 12.21 2.61 20.91
CA PRO A 175 11.37 1.77 21.77
C PRO A 175 12.16 0.69 22.53
N ALA A 176 13.33 0.28 22.03
CA ALA A 176 14.18 -0.71 22.73
C ALA A 176 14.78 -0.19 24.06
N LYS A 177 14.74 1.13 24.30
CA LYS A 177 15.21 1.75 25.56
C LYS A 177 14.14 1.82 26.65
N PHE A 178 12.92 1.39 26.37
CA PHE A 178 11.79 1.45 27.29
C PHE A 178 11.28 0.07 27.63
N THR A 179 10.82 -0.11 28.87
CA THR A 179 10.09 -1.31 29.27
C THR A 179 8.72 -1.36 28.58
N VAL A 180 8.10 -2.52 28.57
CA VAL A 180 6.72 -2.67 28.02
C VAL A 180 5.74 -1.77 28.77
N ASN A 181 5.89 -1.65 30.10
CA ASN A 181 5.05 -0.80 30.94
C ASN A 181 5.25 0.70 30.61
N GLU A 182 6.49 1.12 30.38
CA GLU A 182 6.80 2.49 29.96
C GLU A 182 6.23 2.79 28.57
N LEU A 183 6.38 1.87 27.60
CA LEU A 183 5.79 2.02 26.27
C LEU A 183 4.26 2.10 26.31
N GLU A 184 3.62 1.35 27.21
CA GLU A 184 2.16 1.44 27.41
C GLU A 184 1.78 2.83 27.93
N LYS A 185 2.46 3.34 28.97
CA LYS A 185 2.23 4.68 29.52
C LYS A 185 2.42 5.77 28.45
N ILE A 186 3.50 5.68 27.66
CA ILE A 186 3.81 6.60 26.56
C ILE A 186 2.69 6.59 25.52
N THR A 187 2.28 5.40 25.06
CA THR A 187 1.26 5.23 24.03
C THR A 187 -0.11 5.75 24.49
N ARG A 188 -0.52 5.41 25.72
CA ARG A 188 -1.77 5.89 26.30
C ARG A 188 -1.77 7.42 26.46
N ARG A 189 -0.64 7.99 26.93
CA ARG A 189 -0.52 9.45 27.06
C ARG A 189 -0.59 10.14 25.70
N TYR A 190 0.11 9.61 24.69
CA TYR A 190 0.06 10.13 23.33
C TYR A 190 -1.36 10.09 22.76
N THR A 191 -2.11 9.00 22.98
CA THR A 191 -3.51 8.88 22.56
C THR A 191 -4.39 9.95 23.18
N ILE A 192 -4.23 10.22 24.46
CA ILE A 192 -4.97 11.30 25.16
C ILE A 192 -4.65 12.66 24.56
N GLU A 193 -3.37 12.94 24.27
CA GLU A 193 -2.97 14.22 23.66
C GLU A 193 -3.53 14.39 22.25
N LEU A 194 -3.53 13.31 21.43
CA LEU A 194 -4.16 13.33 20.11
C LEU A 194 -5.68 13.57 20.20
N ALA A 195 -6.36 12.87 21.10
CA ALA A 195 -7.81 12.98 21.25
C ALA A 195 -8.25 14.38 21.70
N ARG A 196 -7.53 14.97 22.67
CA ARG A 196 -7.79 16.35 23.12
C ARG A 196 -7.66 17.40 22.03
N LYS A 197 -6.89 17.11 20.98
CA LYS A 197 -6.59 18.04 19.89
C LYS A 197 -7.29 17.67 18.58
N GLY A 198 -8.19 16.67 18.59
CA GLY A 198 -8.96 16.27 17.43
C GLY A 198 -8.12 15.55 16.35
N PHE A 199 -7.08 14.80 16.77
CA PHE A 199 -6.19 14.06 15.87
C PHE A 199 -6.30 12.54 16.04
N ILE A 200 -7.41 12.05 16.56
CA ILE A 200 -7.78 10.62 16.60
C ILE A 200 -9.29 10.49 16.81
N GLY A 201 -9.89 9.52 16.19
CA GLY A 201 -11.31 9.17 16.31
C GLY A 201 -11.79 8.41 15.08
N PRO A 202 -12.84 7.60 15.20
CA PRO A 202 -13.32 6.76 14.09
C PRO A 202 -13.81 7.58 12.89
N GLU A 203 -14.19 8.82 13.08
CA GLU A 203 -14.68 9.77 12.07
C GLU A 203 -13.66 10.84 11.68
N ILE A 204 -12.56 10.99 12.42
CA ILE A 204 -11.59 12.09 12.25
C ILE A 204 -10.28 11.56 11.66
N ASP A 205 -9.56 10.76 12.44
CA ASP A 205 -8.23 10.24 12.08
C ASP A 205 -8.02 8.87 12.71
N VAL A 206 -7.69 7.88 11.88
CA VAL A 206 -7.63 6.47 12.25
C VAL A 206 -6.20 5.94 12.10
N PRO A 207 -5.39 5.93 13.18
CA PRO A 207 -4.06 5.34 13.20
C PRO A 207 -4.05 3.85 12.81
N ALA A 208 -2.88 3.40 12.34
CA ALA A 208 -2.57 2.00 12.05
C ALA A 208 -1.13 1.67 12.45
N PRO A 209 -0.74 0.40 12.56
CA PRO A 209 0.65 0.01 12.78
C PRO A 209 1.59 0.52 11.69
N ASP A 210 2.79 0.92 12.08
CA ASP A 210 3.90 1.31 11.24
C ASP A 210 5.22 0.83 11.92
N VAL A 211 6.37 1.43 11.64
CA VAL A 211 7.66 1.05 12.22
C VAL A 211 7.59 1.00 13.74
N SER A 212 8.00 -0.12 14.31
CA SER A 212 8.07 -0.41 15.75
C SER A 212 6.74 -0.30 16.51
N THR A 213 5.61 -0.35 15.82
CA THR A 213 4.27 -0.49 16.43
C THR A 213 3.51 -1.66 15.82
N GLY A 214 2.60 -2.24 16.59
CA GLY A 214 1.86 -3.43 16.19
C GLY A 214 0.49 -3.53 16.86
N GLU A 215 -0.03 -4.75 16.92
CA GLU A 215 -1.32 -5.04 17.54
C GLU A 215 -1.39 -4.57 19.00
N ARG A 216 -0.27 -4.70 19.72
CA ARG A 216 -0.15 -4.31 21.13
C ARG A 216 -0.38 -2.81 21.33
N GLU A 217 0.30 -1.96 20.57
CA GLU A 217 0.15 -0.50 20.65
C GLU A 217 -1.25 -0.08 20.18
N MET A 218 -1.78 -0.69 19.12
CA MET A 218 -3.15 -0.41 18.66
C MET A 218 -4.21 -0.83 19.70
N SER A 219 -3.97 -1.91 20.44
CA SER A 219 -4.79 -2.33 21.58
C SER A 219 -4.84 -1.24 22.66
N TRP A 220 -3.68 -0.71 23.07
CA TRP A 220 -3.59 0.36 24.07
C TRP A 220 -4.26 1.65 23.60
N ILE A 221 -4.14 1.99 22.32
CA ILE A 221 -4.79 3.15 21.70
C ILE A 221 -6.31 3.00 21.77
N ALA A 222 -6.84 1.86 21.28
CA ALA A 222 -8.27 1.60 21.26
C ALA A 222 -8.89 1.61 22.67
N ASP A 223 -8.24 0.92 23.63
CA ASP A 223 -8.66 0.87 25.01
C ASP A 223 -8.67 2.26 25.67
N THR A 224 -7.62 3.05 25.44
CA THR A 224 -7.51 4.40 25.99
C THR A 224 -8.59 5.33 25.41
N TYR A 225 -8.77 5.32 24.08
CA TYR A 225 -9.78 6.13 23.43
C TYR A 225 -11.19 5.76 23.92
N HIS A 226 -11.52 4.48 23.92
CA HIS A 226 -12.83 3.98 24.36
C HIS A 226 -13.15 4.38 25.83
N LYS A 227 -12.18 4.22 26.75
CA LYS A 227 -12.38 4.51 28.18
C LYS A 227 -12.40 6.00 28.51
N THR A 228 -11.94 6.88 27.60
CA THR A 228 -11.84 8.32 27.85
C THR A 228 -12.81 9.13 27.00
N PHE A 229 -12.52 9.33 25.72
CA PHE A 229 -13.29 10.19 24.83
C PHE A 229 -14.44 9.46 24.14
N GLY A 230 -14.26 8.18 23.85
CA GLY A 230 -15.22 7.36 23.12
C GLY A 230 -16.19 6.54 23.99
N TYR A 231 -16.30 6.80 25.31
CA TYR A 231 -17.09 5.96 26.21
C TYR A 231 -18.60 5.95 25.91
N ARG A 232 -19.11 6.93 25.16
CA ARG A 232 -20.50 7.01 24.66
C ARG A 232 -20.63 6.73 23.16
N ASP A 233 -19.51 6.51 22.47
CA ASP A 233 -19.50 6.27 21.04
C ASP A 233 -19.47 4.77 20.76
N ILE A 234 -20.56 4.26 20.19
CA ILE A 234 -20.66 2.86 19.79
C ILE A 234 -19.56 2.47 18.76
N ASN A 235 -19.06 3.42 17.99
CA ASN A 235 -18.05 3.24 16.98
C ASN A 235 -16.61 3.41 17.50
N ALA A 236 -16.43 3.67 18.81
CA ALA A 236 -15.13 3.95 19.40
C ALA A 236 -14.02 2.93 19.02
N GLN A 237 -14.39 1.66 18.81
CA GLN A 237 -13.46 0.62 18.36
C GLN A 237 -12.88 0.89 16.96
N GLY A 238 -13.54 1.71 16.15
CA GLY A 238 -13.08 2.17 14.84
C GLY A 238 -11.98 3.25 14.89
N CYS A 239 -11.60 3.75 16.08
CA CYS A 239 -10.62 4.84 16.23
C CYS A 239 -9.20 4.47 15.76
N CYS A 240 -8.86 3.20 15.63
CA CYS A 240 -7.61 2.71 15.04
C CYS A 240 -7.82 1.33 14.40
N THR A 241 -6.87 0.92 13.55
CA THR A 241 -6.88 -0.40 12.89
C THR A 241 -5.56 -1.12 13.12
N GLY A 242 -5.56 -2.45 12.90
CA GLY A 242 -4.42 -3.31 13.22
C GLY A 242 -4.45 -3.80 14.67
N LYS A 243 -5.65 -3.84 15.26
CA LYS A 243 -5.90 -4.38 16.59
C LYS A 243 -5.85 -5.92 16.59
N PRO A 244 -5.64 -6.55 17.77
CA PRO A 244 -5.85 -7.98 17.94
C PRO A 244 -7.27 -8.41 17.54
N LEU A 245 -7.41 -9.65 17.06
CA LEU A 245 -8.69 -10.19 16.58
C LEU A 245 -9.80 -10.13 17.65
N ASN A 246 -9.47 -10.39 18.91
CA ASN A 246 -10.40 -10.32 20.05
C ASN A 246 -10.82 -8.89 20.43
N GLN A 247 -10.18 -7.87 19.84
CA GLN A 247 -10.51 -6.44 20.04
C GLN A 247 -11.04 -5.78 18.76
N GLY A 248 -11.69 -6.55 17.89
CA GLY A 248 -12.26 -6.03 16.66
C GLY A 248 -11.28 -5.95 15.48
N GLY A 249 -10.10 -6.56 15.58
CA GLY A 249 -9.19 -6.74 14.46
C GLY A 249 -9.79 -7.61 13.36
N ILE A 250 -9.15 -7.67 12.20
CA ILE A 250 -9.61 -8.42 11.03
C ILE A 250 -8.58 -9.47 10.62
N HIS A 251 -9.07 -10.65 10.22
CA HIS A 251 -8.22 -11.71 9.70
C HIS A 251 -7.46 -11.26 8.44
N GLY A 252 -6.16 -11.58 8.37
CA GLY A 252 -5.32 -11.29 7.21
C GLY A 252 -4.64 -9.91 7.25
N ARG A 253 -4.90 -9.05 8.24
CA ARG A 253 -4.30 -7.69 8.33
C ARG A 253 -2.78 -7.71 8.40
N ILE A 254 -2.20 -8.62 9.21
CA ILE A 254 -0.74 -8.71 9.39
C ILE A 254 -0.05 -9.02 8.06
N SER A 255 -0.58 -9.95 7.28
CA SER A 255 0.01 -10.35 6.00
C SER A 255 -0.42 -9.49 4.81
N ALA A 256 -1.37 -8.56 5.00
CA ALA A 256 -1.97 -7.78 3.92
C ALA A 256 -0.97 -6.93 3.11
N PRO A 257 0.04 -6.26 3.69
CA PRO A 257 1.03 -5.54 2.90
C PRO A 257 1.78 -6.46 1.92
N GLY A 258 2.29 -7.60 2.42
CA GLY A 258 2.99 -8.58 1.59
C GLY A 258 2.09 -9.24 0.53
N ARG A 259 0.82 -9.50 0.86
CA ARG A 259 -0.17 -10.00 -0.11
C ARG A 259 -0.49 -8.95 -1.17
N GLY A 260 -0.54 -7.67 -0.81
CA GLY A 260 -0.71 -6.57 -1.75
C GLY A 260 0.41 -6.51 -2.77
N ILE A 261 1.67 -6.62 -2.31
CA ILE A 261 2.85 -6.69 -3.19
C ILE A 261 2.76 -7.90 -4.13
N PHE A 262 2.39 -9.07 -3.59
CA PHE A 262 2.17 -10.27 -4.41
C PHE A 262 1.10 -10.04 -5.47
N ASN A 263 -0.09 -9.55 -5.11
CA ASN A 263 -1.18 -9.29 -6.05
C ASN A 263 -0.78 -8.25 -7.12
N CYS A 264 -0.01 -7.23 -6.74
CA CYS A 264 0.54 -6.24 -7.66
C CYS A 264 1.50 -6.89 -8.67
N LEU A 265 2.46 -7.67 -8.19
CA LEU A 265 3.41 -8.39 -9.04
C LEU A 265 2.73 -9.45 -9.90
N ASP A 266 1.71 -10.14 -9.40
CA ASP A 266 0.99 -11.17 -10.12
C ASP A 266 0.32 -10.61 -11.39
N GLN A 267 -0.25 -9.40 -11.33
CA GLN A 267 -0.81 -8.71 -12.50
C GLN A 267 0.26 -8.43 -13.57
N ILE A 268 1.50 -8.23 -13.16
CA ILE A 268 2.63 -7.93 -14.06
C ILE A 268 3.23 -9.23 -14.62
N VAL A 269 3.52 -10.19 -13.73
CA VAL A 269 4.21 -11.44 -14.07
C VAL A 269 3.36 -12.37 -14.95
N THR A 270 2.04 -12.28 -14.87
CA THR A 270 1.10 -13.03 -15.72
C THR A 270 0.77 -12.33 -17.05
N SER A 271 1.21 -11.09 -17.24
CA SER A 271 0.98 -10.33 -18.47
C SER A 271 2.11 -10.54 -19.48
N GLU A 272 1.78 -11.03 -20.70
CA GLU A 272 2.73 -11.18 -21.80
C GLU A 272 3.43 -9.87 -22.16
N ASP A 273 2.66 -8.76 -22.21
CA ASP A 273 3.19 -7.45 -22.60
C ASP A 273 4.23 -6.92 -21.60
N PHE A 274 3.95 -7.02 -20.31
CA PHE A 274 4.89 -6.57 -19.27
C PHE A 274 6.11 -7.46 -19.19
N MET A 275 5.94 -8.78 -19.32
CA MET A 275 7.07 -9.71 -19.29
C MET A 275 7.97 -9.55 -20.50
N LYS A 276 7.41 -9.33 -21.69
CA LYS A 276 8.18 -8.99 -22.89
C LYS A 276 8.97 -7.69 -22.72
N LEU A 277 8.36 -6.67 -22.09
CA LEU A 277 9.03 -5.40 -21.81
C LEU A 277 10.20 -5.57 -20.82
N ALA A 278 10.02 -6.40 -19.78
CA ALA A 278 11.06 -6.71 -18.81
C ALA A 278 12.12 -7.70 -19.33
N GLY A 279 11.89 -8.31 -20.51
CA GLY A 279 12.76 -9.36 -21.06
C GLY A 279 12.72 -10.67 -20.26
N LEU A 280 11.56 -11.00 -19.69
CA LEU A 280 11.33 -12.17 -18.84
C LEU A 280 10.23 -13.08 -19.43
N SER A 281 10.24 -14.36 -19.04
CA SER A 281 9.15 -15.30 -19.35
C SER A 281 7.90 -15.01 -18.53
N VAL A 282 6.71 -15.36 -19.04
CA VAL A 282 5.46 -15.24 -18.31
C VAL A 282 5.35 -16.27 -17.19
N GLY A 283 4.77 -15.89 -16.06
CA GLY A 283 4.52 -16.74 -14.90
C GLY A 283 5.65 -16.70 -13.85
N TRP A 284 5.38 -17.33 -12.71
CA TRP A 284 6.26 -17.32 -11.53
C TRP A 284 7.39 -18.33 -11.56
N LYS A 285 7.26 -19.37 -12.36
CA LYS A 285 8.23 -20.44 -12.42
C LYS A 285 9.62 -19.90 -12.78
N ASP A 286 10.62 -20.30 -11.99
CA ASP A 286 12.04 -19.95 -12.13
C ASP A 286 12.38 -18.45 -11.97
N LYS A 287 11.43 -17.58 -11.60
CA LYS A 287 11.74 -16.20 -11.24
C LYS A 287 12.56 -16.13 -9.96
N THR A 288 13.54 -15.25 -9.97
CA THR A 288 14.40 -14.99 -8.81
C THR A 288 14.08 -13.64 -8.19
N PHE A 289 14.19 -13.54 -6.88
CA PHE A 289 13.99 -12.26 -6.21
C PHE A 289 14.93 -12.05 -5.02
N ILE A 290 15.22 -10.76 -4.76
CA ILE A 290 15.98 -10.27 -3.61
C ILE A 290 15.08 -9.34 -2.79
N ILE A 291 15.13 -9.47 -1.47
CA ILE A 291 14.40 -8.61 -0.54
C ILE A 291 15.36 -7.81 0.34
N GLN A 292 15.12 -6.51 0.45
CA GLN A 292 15.75 -5.65 1.44
C GLN A 292 14.77 -5.38 2.57
N GLY A 293 15.08 -5.87 3.76
CA GLY A 293 14.20 -5.82 4.94
C GLY A 293 13.38 -7.11 5.12
N PHE A 294 13.64 -7.86 6.17
CA PHE A 294 12.93 -9.10 6.50
C PHE A 294 12.07 -8.93 7.78
N GLY A 295 11.36 -7.79 7.82
CA GLY A 295 10.29 -7.50 8.78
C GLY A 295 8.95 -8.07 8.29
N ASN A 296 7.83 -7.54 8.81
CA ASN A 296 6.48 -8.02 8.46
C ASN A 296 6.22 -8.02 6.94
N VAL A 297 6.57 -6.94 6.24
CA VAL A 297 6.36 -6.82 4.79
C VAL A 297 7.21 -7.82 4.02
N GLY A 298 8.52 -7.86 4.27
CA GLY A 298 9.44 -8.75 3.55
C GLY A 298 9.14 -10.23 3.79
N LEU A 299 8.87 -10.63 5.03
CA LEU A 299 8.49 -11.99 5.38
C LEU A 299 7.25 -12.47 4.62
N HIS A 300 6.16 -11.70 4.68
CA HIS A 300 4.92 -12.14 4.03
C HIS A 300 5.01 -12.08 2.51
N THR A 301 5.70 -11.09 1.95
CA THR A 301 5.97 -11.03 0.51
C THR A 301 6.74 -12.26 0.07
N SER A 302 7.86 -12.60 0.73
CA SER A 302 8.66 -13.76 0.37
C SER A 302 7.86 -15.06 0.42
N ARG A 303 7.01 -15.24 1.44
CA ARG A 303 6.14 -16.43 1.56
C ARG A 303 5.16 -16.56 0.39
N TYR A 304 4.54 -15.47 -0.06
CA TYR A 304 3.61 -15.52 -1.19
C TYR A 304 4.33 -15.77 -2.51
N LEU A 305 5.48 -15.13 -2.73
CA LEU A 305 6.27 -15.32 -3.96
C LEU A 305 6.83 -16.74 -4.06
N THR A 306 7.39 -17.28 -2.97
CA THR A 306 7.89 -18.67 -2.96
C THR A 306 6.76 -19.67 -3.10
N GLY A 307 5.60 -19.41 -2.51
CA GLY A 307 4.39 -20.23 -2.67
C GLY A 307 3.87 -20.25 -4.13
N ALA A 308 4.13 -19.22 -4.91
CA ALA A 308 3.78 -19.13 -6.33
C ALA A 308 4.85 -19.77 -7.26
N GLY A 309 6.02 -20.15 -6.72
CA GLY A 309 7.08 -20.84 -7.47
C GLY A 309 8.32 -19.97 -7.76
N ALA A 310 8.40 -18.74 -7.24
CA ALA A 310 9.61 -17.93 -7.35
C ALA A 310 10.66 -18.32 -6.31
N LYS A 311 11.94 -18.04 -6.58
CA LYS A 311 13.08 -18.35 -5.70
C LYS A 311 13.60 -17.10 -5.00
N CYS A 312 13.59 -17.10 -3.66
CA CYS A 312 14.26 -16.08 -2.87
C CYS A 312 15.77 -16.35 -2.86
N ILE A 313 16.54 -15.59 -3.62
CA ILE A 313 18.00 -15.82 -3.71
C ILE A 313 18.81 -14.96 -2.73
N GLY A 314 18.24 -13.90 -2.17
CA GLY A 314 18.96 -13.04 -1.24
C GLY A 314 18.04 -12.24 -0.33
N ILE A 315 18.49 -12.03 0.91
CA ILE A 315 17.81 -11.21 1.90
C ILE A 315 18.84 -10.32 2.60
N MET A 316 18.53 -9.03 2.64
CA MET A 316 19.35 -8.00 3.31
C MET A 316 18.60 -7.45 4.52
N GLU A 317 19.26 -7.41 5.65
CA GLU A 317 18.80 -6.78 6.91
C GLU A 317 19.85 -5.81 7.43
N VAL A 318 19.49 -5.06 8.47
CA VAL A 318 20.39 -4.06 9.10
C VAL A 318 21.64 -4.71 9.71
N ASP A 319 21.53 -5.94 10.19
CA ASP A 319 22.58 -6.72 10.86
C ASP A 319 23.39 -7.60 9.89
N GLY A 320 23.01 -7.67 8.62
CA GLY A 320 23.75 -8.40 7.58
C GLY A 320 22.91 -8.89 6.43
N SER A 321 23.56 -9.55 5.49
CA SER A 321 22.93 -10.06 4.29
C SER A 321 23.29 -11.52 4.05
N ILE A 322 22.33 -12.29 3.52
CA ILE A 322 22.51 -13.70 3.18
C ILE A 322 22.10 -13.96 1.72
N ILE A 323 22.76 -14.94 1.08
CA ILE A 323 22.50 -15.31 -0.30
C ILE A 323 22.47 -16.83 -0.46
N SER A 324 21.59 -17.34 -1.32
CA SER A 324 21.53 -18.74 -1.71
C SER A 324 21.00 -18.84 -3.15
N PRO A 325 21.83 -19.20 -4.13
CA PRO A 325 21.38 -19.40 -5.52
C PRO A 325 20.31 -20.49 -5.67
N GLN A 326 20.29 -21.47 -4.77
CA GLN A 326 19.28 -22.55 -4.76
C GLN A 326 17.92 -22.09 -4.22
N GLY A 327 17.89 -20.96 -3.54
CA GLY A 327 16.72 -20.39 -2.89
C GLY A 327 16.80 -20.54 -1.36
N ILE A 328 16.22 -19.54 -0.67
CA ILE A 328 16.12 -19.47 0.79
C ILE A 328 14.71 -19.89 1.21
N ASN A 329 14.60 -20.86 2.13
CA ASN A 329 13.32 -21.14 2.78
C ASN A 329 12.99 -20.02 3.77
N CYS A 330 12.09 -19.15 3.37
CA CYS A 330 11.74 -17.96 4.16
C CYS A 330 10.99 -18.27 5.46
N LEU A 331 10.32 -19.43 5.56
CA LEU A 331 9.64 -19.85 6.79
C LEU A 331 10.66 -20.33 7.83
N ASP A 332 11.62 -21.16 7.41
CA ASP A 332 12.69 -21.63 8.29
C ASP A 332 13.59 -20.48 8.74
N LEU A 333 13.90 -19.56 7.83
CA LEU A 333 14.62 -18.34 8.16
C LEU A 333 13.89 -17.47 9.19
N HIS A 334 12.57 -17.35 9.07
CA HIS A 334 11.76 -16.62 10.05
C HIS A 334 11.86 -17.26 11.45
N ASN A 335 11.70 -18.58 11.52
CA ASN A 335 11.84 -19.32 12.78
C ASN A 335 13.26 -19.18 13.39
N TYR A 336 14.27 -19.22 12.54
CA TYR A 336 15.65 -18.97 12.93
C TYR A 336 15.83 -17.56 13.49
N LYS A 337 15.32 -16.52 12.79
CA LYS A 337 15.35 -15.12 13.23
C LYS A 337 14.65 -14.92 14.57
N LEU A 338 13.50 -15.56 14.80
CA LEU A 338 12.80 -15.49 16.08
C LEU A 338 13.63 -16.07 17.23
N THR A 339 14.42 -17.12 16.97
CA THR A 339 15.22 -17.80 17.98
C THR A 339 16.57 -17.11 18.22
N LYS A 340 17.21 -16.62 17.15
CA LYS A 340 18.58 -16.06 17.21
C LYS A 340 18.62 -14.52 17.19
N GLY A 341 17.52 -13.85 16.87
CA GLY A 341 17.44 -12.39 16.75
C GLY A 341 18.04 -11.82 15.47
N SER A 342 18.68 -12.64 14.63
CA SER A 342 19.39 -12.26 13.41
C SER A 342 19.13 -13.25 12.27
N ILE A 343 19.29 -12.78 11.02
CA ILE A 343 19.30 -13.66 9.84
C ILE A 343 20.69 -14.23 9.55
N VAL A 344 21.73 -13.62 10.10
CA VAL A 344 23.13 -14.02 9.88
C VAL A 344 23.41 -15.37 10.54
N GLY A 345 24.10 -16.25 9.79
CA GLY A 345 24.40 -17.61 10.23
C GLY A 345 23.27 -18.63 9.99
N PHE A 346 22.21 -18.26 9.25
CA PHE A 346 21.18 -19.22 8.85
C PHE A 346 21.76 -20.35 8.00
N PRO A 347 21.57 -21.63 8.40
CA PRO A 347 22.21 -22.77 7.72
C PRO A 347 21.80 -22.97 6.25
N GLY A 348 20.62 -22.44 5.85
CA GLY A 348 20.09 -22.54 4.49
C GLY A 348 20.64 -21.49 3.50
N ALA A 349 21.58 -20.63 3.92
CA ALA A 349 22.16 -19.60 3.08
C ALA A 349 23.59 -19.24 3.53
N GLN A 350 24.35 -18.63 2.63
CA GLN A 350 25.71 -18.16 2.93
C GLN A 350 25.69 -16.66 3.27
N PRO A 351 26.56 -16.17 4.17
CA PRO A 351 26.75 -14.76 4.38
C PRO A 351 27.19 -14.08 3.07
N TYR A 352 26.52 -13.01 2.69
CA TYR A 352 26.90 -12.23 1.52
C TYR A 352 28.10 -11.33 1.85
N ARG A 353 29.15 -11.41 1.04
CA ARG A 353 30.41 -10.67 1.23
C ARG A 353 30.64 -9.59 0.16
N GLY A 354 29.70 -9.39 -0.75
CA GLY A 354 29.77 -8.34 -1.76
C GLY A 354 29.49 -6.95 -1.22
N LYS A 355 29.55 -5.95 -2.08
CA LYS A 355 29.39 -4.54 -1.72
C LYS A 355 27.95 -4.21 -1.32
N ASN A 356 26.97 -4.63 -2.12
CA ASN A 356 25.56 -4.36 -1.86
C ASN A 356 24.69 -5.44 -2.52
N LEU A 357 23.96 -6.22 -1.71
CA LEU A 357 23.17 -7.35 -2.18
C LEU A 357 22.03 -6.94 -3.14
N ILE A 358 21.44 -5.75 -2.97
CA ILE A 358 20.34 -5.29 -3.84
C ILE A 358 20.79 -4.96 -5.27
N CYS A 359 22.09 -4.91 -5.52
CA CYS A 359 22.67 -4.71 -6.84
C CYS A 359 23.01 -6.03 -7.56
N GLU A 360 22.84 -7.17 -6.89
CA GLU A 360 23.08 -8.48 -7.51
C GLU A 360 22.00 -8.81 -8.55
N PRO A 361 22.34 -9.63 -9.56
CA PRO A 361 21.38 -10.01 -10.59
C PRO A 361 20.19 -10.78 -10.00
N CYS A 362 19.00 -10.31 -10.29
CA CYS A 362 17.74 -10.99 -10.00
C CYS A 362 16.65 -10.49 -10.96
N ASP A 363 15.53 -11.20 -11.04
CA ASP A 363 14.38 -10.75 -11.84
C ASP A 363 13.61 -9.65 -11.11
N ILE A 364 13.40 -9.80 -9.81
CA ILE A 364 12.58 -8.90 -9.00
C ILE A 364 13.36 -8.44 -7.76
N LEU A 365 13.47 -7.13 -7.56
CA LEU A 365 14.00 -6.51 -6.34
C LEU A 365 12.86 -5.91 -5.52
N ILE A 366 12.84 -6.18 -4.21
CA ILE A 366 11.81 -5.71 -3.30
C ILE A 366 12.44 -4.92 -2.16
N PRO A 367 12.57 -3.58 -2.28
CA PRO A 367 12.99 -2.72 -1.19
C PRO A 367 11.84 -2.56 -0.18
N ALA A 368 11.95 -3.20 1.00
CA ALA A 368 10.93 -3.23 2.04
C ALA A 368 11.47 -2.82 3.42
N ALA A 369 12.56 -2.06 3.48
CA ALA A 369 13.21 -1.64 4.73
C ALA A 369 12.89 -0.19 5.12
N GLY A 370 13.11 0.78 4.24
CA GLY A 370 12.92 2.19 4.57
C GLY A 370 12.93 3.09 3.33
N GLU A 371 12.87 4.40 3.56
CA GLU A 371 12.90 5.42 2.53
C GLU A 371 14.32 5.70 2.02
N LYS A 372 14.43 6.21 0.80
CA LYS A 372 15.65 6.72 0.14
C LYS A 372 16.83 5.74 0.04
N LEU A 373 16.56 4.44 0.01
CA LEU A 373 17.58 3.40 -0.02
C LEU A 373 18.22 3.22 -1.41
N ILE A 374 17.46 3.53 -2.48
CA ILE A 374 17.93 3.45 -3.86
C ILE A 374 18.10 4.88 -4.38
N ASN A 375 19.27 5.44 -4.13
CA ASN A 375 19.71 6.73 -4.66
C ASN A 375 20.29 6.58 -6.08
N LYS A 376 20.84 7.66 -6.65
CA LYS A 376 21.41 7.67 -7.99
C LYS A 376 22.53 6.64 -8.17
N GLU A 377 23.43 6.57 -7.21
CA GLU A 377 24.61 5.68 -7.22
C GLU A 377 24.18 4.21 -7.16
N VAL A 378 23.31 3.86 -6.21
CA VAL A 378 22.77 2.50 -6.08
C VAL A 378 21.99 2.11 -7.32
N ALA A 379 21.14 2.99 -7.85
CA ALA A 379 20.35 2.74 -9.07
C ALA A 379 21.22 2.44 -10.30
N GLN A 380 22.41 3.01 -10.39
CA GLN A 380 23.38 2.69 -11.46
C GLN A 380 23.86 1.23 -11.38
N GLU A 381 24.00 0.69 -10.17
CA GLU A 381 24.48 -0.67 -9.93
C GLU A 381 23.37 -1.74 -9.98
N VAL A 382 22.09 -1.36 -9.78
CA VAL A 382 20.94 -2.29 -9.80
C VAL A 382 20.83 -3.01 -11.14
N LYS A 383 20.69 -4.34 -11.09
CA LYS A 383 20.58 -5.25 -12.24
C LYS A 383 19.21 -5.93 -12.36
N ALA A 384 18.33 -5.73 -11.39
CA ALA A 384 16.98 -6.26 -11.41
C ALA A 384 16.20 -5.79 -12.65
N LYS A 385 15.23 -6.58 -13.11
CA LYS A 385 14.34 -6.24 -14.23
C LYS A 385 13.08 -5.53 -13.75
N ILE A 386 12.62 -5.87 -12.54
CA ILE A 386 11.44 -5.30 -11.90
C ILE A 386 11.85 -4.84 -10.50
N VAL A 387 11.42 -3.66 -10.10
CA VAL A 387 11.53 -3.18 -8.72
C VAL A 387 10.14 -2.95 -8.16
N ALA A 388 9.77 -3.69 -7.10
CA ALA A 388 8.47 -3.60 -6.43
C ALA A 388 8.64 -2.93 -5.06
N GLU A 389 8.17 -1.70 -4.91
CA GLU A 389 8.36 -0.90 -3.71
C GLU A 389 7.51 -1.40 -2.53
N GLY A 390 8.15 -2.14 -1.64
CA GLY A 390 7.53 -2.62 -0.40
C GLY A 390 7.54 -1.58 0.73
N ALA A 391 8.52 -0.70 0.77
CA ALA A 391 8.58 0.46 1.66
C ALA A 391 7.94 1.71 1.02
N ASN A 392 7.77 2.78 1.80
CA ASN A 392 7.31 4.07 1.29
C ASN A 392 8.52 4.89 0.82
N GLY A 393 8.51 5.37 -0.42
CA GLY A 393 9.56 6.20 -1.01
C GLY A 393 10.98 5.60 -0.95
N PRO A 394 11.19 4.31 -1.25
CA PRO A 394 12.52 3.70 -1.15
C PRO A 394 13.47 4.17 -2.26
N ILE A 395 12.94 4.69 -3.37
CA ILE A 395 13.70 5.17 -4.51
C ILE A 395 13.66 6.71 -4.53
N THR A 396 14.84 7.34 -4.60
CA THR A 396 14.92 8.80 -4.78
C THR A 396 14.55 9.21 -6.22
N PRO A 397 14.12 10.46 -6.48
CA PRO A 397 13.85 10.93 -7.85
C PRO A 397 15.03 10.78 -8.80
N ALA A 398 16.27 10.95 -8.31
CA ALA A 398 17.50 10.70 -9.06
C ALA A 398 17.65 9.20 -9.41
N GLY A 399 17.40 8.32 -8.44
CA GLY A 399 17.41 6.87 -8.65
C GLY A 399 16.31 6.42 -9.62
N ASP A 400 15.09 6.95 -9.49
CA ASP A 400 13.95 6.67 -10.38
C ASP A 400 14.29 7.00 -11.85
N LYS A 401 14.88 8.17 -12.09
CA LYS A 401 15.34 8.59 -13.42
C LYS A 401 16.36 7.62 -14.03
N VAL A 402 17.31 7.12 -13.22
CA VAL A 402 18.30 6.13 -13.67
C VAL A 402 17.66 4.79 -13.98
N LEU A 403 16.81 4.27 -13.09
CA LEU A 403 16.14 2.98 -13.30
C LEU A 403 15.24 2.99 -14.54
N LEU A 404 14.47 4.05 -14.75
CA LEU A 404 13.65 4.24 -15.95
C LEU A 404 14.50 4.29 -17.22
N SER A 405 15.68 4.97 -17.20
CA SER A 405 16.60 5.01 -18.35
C SER A 405 17.19 3.65 -18.70
N LYS A 406 17.27 2.73 -17.72
CA LYS A 406 17.68 1.32 -17.88
C LYS A 406 16.55 0.39 -18.32
N ASN A 407 15.34 0.93 -18.56
CA ASN A 407 14.10 0.18 -18.84
C ASN A 407 13.73 -0.83 -17.72
N ILE A 408 14.06 -0.53 -16.47
CA ILE A 408 13.64 -1.31 -15.31
C ILE A 408 12.20 -0.91 -14.99
N LEU A 409 11.33 -1.91 -14.83
CA LEU A 409 9.94 -1.69 -14.50
C LEU A 409 9.80 -1.41 -13.00
N ILE A 410 9.31 -0.21 -12.65
CA ILE A 410 9.10 0.20 -11.24
C ILE A 410 7.61 0.11 -10.90
N LEU A 411 7.27 -0.70 -9.89
CA LEU A 411 5.94 -0.75 -9.30
C LEU A 411 5.93 0.17 -8.07
N PRO A 412 5.27 1.35 -8.16
CA PRO A 412 5.41 2.39 -7.15
C PRO A 412 4.71 2.06 -5.83
N ASP A 413 5.21 2.62 -4.74
CA ASP A 413 4.69 2.47 -3.38
C ASP A 413 3.23 2.86 -3.22
N LEU A 414 2.73 3.87 -3.96
CA LEU A 414 1.33 4.27 -3.94
C LEU A 414 0.37 3.14 -4.31
N PHE A 415 0.85 2.17 -5.07
CA PHE A 415 0.08 1.01 -5.50
C PHE A 415 0.59 -0.27 -4.83
N CYS A 416 1.89 -0.57 -4.93
CA CYS A 416 2.46 -1.88 -4.63
C CYS A 416 2.23 -2.30 -3.16
N ASN A 417 2.48 -1.42 -2.20
CA ASN A 417 2.33 -1.72 -0.77
C ASN A 417 0.96 -1.30 -0.17
N ALA A 418 -0.02 -0.95 -1.02
CA ALA A 418 -1.34 -0.47 -0.58
C ALA A 418 -2.25 -1.56 0.00
N GLY A 419 -1.84 -2.84 -0.02
CA GLY A 419 -2.62 -3.92 0.58
C GLY A 419 -2.92 -3.72 2.06
N GLY A 420 -1.97 -3.16 2.81
CA GLY A 420 -2.14 -2.85 4.21
C GLY A 420 -3.26 -1.86 4.50
N VAL A 421 -3.33 -0.76 3.77
CA VAL A 421 -4.41 0.25 3.95
C VAL A 421 -5.75 -0.27 3.45
N THR A 422 -5.78 -1.08 2.40
CA THR A 422 -7.01 -1.72 1.89
C THR A 422 -7.64 -2.62 2.95
N VAL A 423 -6.87 -3.51 3.58
CA VAL A 423 -7.40 -4.38 4.65
C VAL A 423 -7.68 -3.59 5.93
N SER A 424 -6.94 -2.51 6.20
CA SER A 424 -7.30 -1.58 7.29
C SER A 424 -8.66 -0.91 7.07
N TYR A 425 -9.02 -0.62 5.82
CA TYR A 425 -10.37 -0.11 5.49
C TYR A 425 -11.44 -1.18 5.79
N PHE A 426 -11.21 -2.44 5.46
CA PHE A 426 -12.15 -3.51 5.80
C PHE A 426 -12.30 -3.69 7.31
N GLU A 427 -11.20 -3.57 8.09
CA GLU A 427 -11.27 -3.61 9.55
C GLU A 427 -12.11 -2.45 10.11
N TRP A 428 -11.91 -1.24 9.60
CA TRP A 428 -12.69 -0.08 10.00
C TRP A 428 -14.18 -0.26 9.68
N LEU A 429 -14.53 -0.73 8.47
CA LEU A 429 -15.92 -1.07 8.11
C LEU A 429 -16.54 -2.12 9.03
N LYS A 430 -15.78 -3.17 9.35
CA LYS A 430 -16.21 -4.22 10.30
C LYS A 430 -16.55 -3.61 11.65
N ASN A 431 -15.72 -2.69 12.14
CA ASN A 431 -15.94 -2.04 13.44
C ASN A 431 -17.15 -1.10 13.42
N LEU A 432 -17.39 -0.35 12.35
CA LEU A 432 -18.55 0.53 12.22
C LEU A 432 -19.87 -0.25 12.04
N ASN A 433 -19.82 -1.37 11.32
CA ASN A 433 -21.00 -2.21 11.10
C ASN A 433 -21.28 -3.19 12.26
N HIS A 434 -20.40 -3.29 13.25
CA HIS A 434 -20.50 -4.20 14.40
C HIS A 434 -20.73 -5.66 14.02
N THR A 435 -20.21 -6.10 12.87
CA THR A 435 -20.39 -7.47 12.35
C THR A 435 -19.10 -7.99 11.70
N SER A 436 -18.93 -9.29 11.71
CA SER A 436 -17.85 -9.96 10.97
C SER A 436 -18.32 -10.32 9.56
N PHE A 437 -17.45 -10.10 8.57
CA PHE A 437 -17.74 -10.47 7.18
C PHE A 437 -18.02 -11.98 7.07
N GLY A 438 -19.03 -12.35 6.27
CA GLY A 438 -19.44 -13.74 6.03
C GLY A 438 -20.28 -14.38 7.15
N ARG A 439 -20.32 -13.83 8.36
CA ARG A 439 -21.00 -14.45 9.49
C ARG A 439 -22.51 -14.59 9.30
N LEU A 440 -23.16 -13.61 8.65
CA LEU A 440 -24.62 -13.61 8.45
C LEU A 440 -25.05 -14.45 7.24
N THR A 441 -24.20 -14.58 6.22
CA THR A 441 -24.54 -15.23 4.94
C THR A 441 -24.05 -16.66 4.83
N PHE A 442 -23.12 -17.07 5.67
CA PHE A 442 -22.39 -18.33 5.62
C PHE A 442 -23.29 -19.56 5.44
N LYS A 443 -24.30 -19.72 6.30
CA LYS A 443 -25.21 -20.88 6.23
C LYS A 443 -26.07 -20.84 4.98
N TYR A 444 -26.59 -19.66 4.63
CA TYR A 444 -27.43 -19.46 3.46
C TYR A 444 -26.66 -19.75 2.16
N GLU A 445 -25.44 -19.25 2.03
CA GLU A 445 -24.58 -19.49 0.86
C GLU A 445 -24.23 -20.98 0.72
N ARG A 446 -23.90 -21.63 1.82
CA ARG A 446 -23.63 -23.07 1.84
C ARG A 446 -24.83 -23.86 1.39
N ASP A 447 -25.98 -23.61 2.00
CA ASP A 447 -27.21 -24.35 1.73
C ASP A 447 -27.69 -24.11 0.29
N SER A 448 -27.53 -22.88 -0.26
CA SER A 448 -27.79 -22.54 -1.67
C SER A 448 -26.88 -23.30 -2.63
N ASN A 449 -25.60 -23.47 -2.30
CA ASN A 449 -24.67 -24.26 -3.11
C ASN A 449 -25.03 -25.74 -3.14
N TYR A 450 -25.45 -26.31 -2.02
CA TYR A 450 -25.95 -27.70 -1.97
C TYR A 450 -27.24 -27.88 -2.76
N LEU A 451 -28.17 -26.92 -2.69
CA LEU A 451 -29.40 -26.94 -3.50
C LEU A 451 -29.06 -26.88 -5.00
N LEU A 452 -28.09 -26.11 -5.41
CA LEU A 452 -27.62 -26.06 -6.80
C LEU A 452 -27.07 -27.42 -7.24
N LEU A 453 -26.24 -28.08 -6.43
CA LEU A 453 -25.70 -29.40 -6.73
C LEU A 453 -26.83 -30.43 -6.86
N SER A 454 -27.80 -30.41 -5.95
CA SER A 454 -29.00 -31.31 -6.02
C SER A 454 -29.80 -31.06 -7.31
N SER A 455 -30.03 -29.80 -7.67
CA SER A 455 -30.74 -29.44 -8.89
C SER A 455 -30.03 -29.93 -10.16
N VAL A 456 -28.69 -29.82 -10.19
CA VAL A 456 -27.88 -30.35 -11.31
C VAL A 456 -27.96 -31.87 -11.35
N GLN A 457 -27.86 -32.55 -10.21
CA GLN A 457 -28.01 -34.01 -10.12
C GLN A 457 -29.36 -34.46 -10.66
N GLU A 458 -30.44 -33.85 -10.20
CA GLU A 458 -31.81 -34.18 -10.67
C GLU A 458 -31.96 -33.92 -12.19
N SER A 459 -31.34 -32.87 -12.72
CA SER A 459 -31.39 -32.55 -14.15
C SER A 459 -30.65 -33.61 -14.98
N LEU A 460 -29.49 -34.08 -14.50
CA LEU A 460 -28.74 -35.14 -15.16
C LEU A 460 -29.47 -36.49 -15.07
N GLU A 461 -30.05 -36.82 -13.94
CA GLU A 461 -30.84 -38.05 -13.75
C GLU A 461 -32.07 -38.07 -14.65
N ARG A 462 -32.78 -36.95 -14.82
CA ARG A 462 -33.90 -36.84 -15.78
C ARG A 462 -33.47 -37.00 -17.23
N HIS A 463 -32.29 -36.47 -17.61
CA HIS A 463 -31.86 -36.48 -18.99
C HIS A 463 -31.19 -37.80 -19.41
N PHE A 464 -30.40 -38.39 -18.52
CA PHE A 464 -29.60 -39.59 -18.81
C PHE A 464 -30.09 -40.88 -18.15
N GLY A 465 -30.98 -40.76 -17.17
CA GLY A 465 -31.56 -41.91 -16.44
C GLY A 465 -32.85 -42.37 -17.08
N GLN A 466 -32.81 -42.89 -18.33
CA GLN A 466 -34.03 -43.32 -19.06
C GLN A 466 -34.84 -44.45 -18.38
N ASP A 467 -34.28 -45.16 -17.38
CA ASP A 467 -34.91 -46.28 -16.70
C ASP A 467 -35.21 -46.08 -15.21
N GLY A 468 -35.09 -44.87 -14.67
CA GLY A 468 -35.43 -44.51 -13.30
C GLY A 468 -34.61 -45.21 -12.18
N THR A 469 -33.60 -46.00 -12.51
CA THR A 469 -32.83 -46.82 -11.58
C THR A 469 -31.38 -46.42 -11.40
N LYS A 470 -30.84 -45.54 -12.21
CA LYS A 470 -29.44 -45.08 -12.10
C LYS A 470 -29.35 -43.70 -11.51
N ARG A 471 -29.00 -43.65 -10.24
CA ARG A 471 -28.56 -42.38 -9.62
C ARG A 471 -27.22 -41.94 -10.21
N ILE A 472 -27.12 -40.69 -10.63
CA ILE A 472 -25.89 -40.06 -11.07
C ILE A 472 -25.41 -39.17 -9.92
N PRO A 473 -24.62 -39.69 -8.97
CA PRO A 473 -24.22 -38.89 -7.82
C PRO A 473 -23.23 -37.80 -8.24
N ILE A 474 -23.56 -36.57 -7.94
CA ILE A 474 -22.58 -35.47 -8.05
C ILE A 474 -21.79 -35.43 -6.75
N VAL A 475 -20.53 -35.91 -6.80
CA VAL A 475 -19.61 -35.89 -5.68
C VAL A 475 -18.76 -34.62 -5.73
N PRO A 476 -18.95 -33.67 -4.79
CA PRO A 476 -18.12 -32.47 -4.75
C PRO A 476 -16.63 -32.82 -4.55
N SER A 477 -15.74 -32.21 -5.33
CA SER A 477 -14.29 -32.30 -5.07
C SER A 477 -13.94 -31.68 -3.72
N GLU A 478 -12.81 -32.08 -3.11
CA GLU A 478 -12.35 -31.52 -1.82
C GLU A 478 -12.16 -30.00 -1.89
N SER A 479 -11.64 -29.48 -2.99
CA SER A 479 -11.53 -28.04 -3.22
C SER A 479 -12.90 -27.34 -3.25
N PHE A 480 -13.92 -27.99 -3.82
CA PHE A 480 -15.27 -27.47 -3.84
C PHE A 480 -15.93 -27.57 -2.46
N LYS A 481 -15.75 -28.68 -1.73
CA LYS A 481 -16.25 -28.82 -0.34
C LYS A 481 -15.69 -27.72 0.56
N THR A 482 -14.38 -27.46 0.48
CA THR A 482 -13.75 -26.38 1.22
C THR A 482 -14.36 -25.01 0.87
N ARG A 483 -14.70 -24.79 -0.40
CA ARG A 483 -15.26 -23.51 -0.87
C ARG A 483 -16.73 -23.35 -0.52
N ILE A 484 -17.55 -24.39 -0.58
CA ILE A 484 -18.98 -24.35 -0.21
C ILE A 484 -19.21 -24.43 1.31
N ALA A 485 -18.18 -24.82 2.09
CA ALA A 485 -18.23 -24.69 3.55
C ALA A 485 -18.45 -23.25 4.01
N GLY A 486 -18.40 -22.30 3.09
CA GLY A 486 -18.65 -20.88 3.27
C GLY A 486 -17.35 -20.08 3.35
N ALA A 487 -17.37 -18.84 2.83
CA ALA A 487 -16.22 -17.96 2.88
C ALA A 487 -15.98 -17.47 4.31
N SER A 488 -14.85 -17.85 4.90
CA SER A 488 -14.41 -17.26 6.17
C SER A 488 -14.17 -15.75 6.00
N GLU A 489 -14.13 -15.00 7.11
CA GLU A 489 -13.73 -13.57 7.08
C GLU A 489 -12.41 -13.39 6.32
N ARG A 490 -11.45 -14.30 6.52
CA ARG A 490 -10.17 -14.30 5.83
C ARG A 490 -10.32 -14.43 4.32
N ASP A 491 -11.18 -15.31 3.84
CA ASP A 491 -11.38 -15.54 2.40
C ASP A 491 -12.02 -14.32 1.73
N ILE A 492 -12.98 -13.69 2.40
CA ILE A 492 -13.62 -12.45 1.93
C ILE A 492 -12.61 -11.32 1.86
N VAL A 493 -11.79 -11.15 2.90
CA VAL A 493 -10.73 -10.11 2.95
C VAL A 493 -9.69 -10.34 1.85
N VAL A 494 -9.26 -11.59 1.64
CA VAL A 494 -8.29 -11.94 0.59
C VAL A 494 -8.85 -11.66 -0.79
N SER A 495 -10.10 -12.03 -1.04
CA SER A 495 -10.78 -11.78 -2.32
C SER A 495 -11.00 -10.28 -2.57
N GLY A 496 -11.46 -9.54 -1.57
CA GLY A 496 -11.65 -8.09 -1.65
C GLY A 496 -10.35 -7.33 -1.88
N LEU A 497 -9.25 -7.77 -1.25
CA LEU A 497 -7.92 -7.22 -1.50
C LEU A 497 -7.46 -7.49 -2.94
N ALA A 498 -7.58 -8.74 -3.42
CA ALA A 498 -7.19 -9.10 -4.78
C ALA A 498 -7.95 -8.26 -5.82
N TRP A 499 -9.27 -8.15 -5.68
CA TRP A 499 -10.11 -7.32 -6.54
C TRP A 499 -9.69 -5.83 -6.54
N THR A 500 -9.38 -5.29 -5.36
CA THR A 500 -8.93 -3.88 -5.22
C THR A 500 -7.62 -3.65 -5.95
N MET A 501 -6.65 -4.56 -5.77
CA MET A 501 -5.34 -4.47 -6.43
C MET A 501 -5.44 -4.63 -7.94
N GLU A 502 -6.25 -5.56 -8.44
CA GLU A 502 -6.50 -5.77 -9.86
C GLU A 502 -7.15 -4.54 -10.50
N ARG A 503 -8.17 -3.96 -9.87
CA ARG A 503 -8.82 -2.73 -10.34
C ARG A 503 -7.82 -1.58 -10.42
N ALA A 504 -7.01 -1.37 -9.37
CA ALA A 504 -6.00 -0.33 -9.34
C ALA A 504 -4.92 -0.54 -10.42
N ALA A 505 -4.47 -1.78 -10.66
CA ALA A 505 -3.51 -2.10 -11.72
C ALA A 505 -4.06 -1.72 -13.11
N ARG A 506 -5.31 -2.08 -13.41
CA ARG A 506 -5.97 -1.71 -14.67
C ARG A 506 -6.07 -0.19 -14.85
N GLU A 507 -6.45 0.51 -13.80
CA GLU A 507 -6.55 1.97 -13.81
C GLU A 507 -5.20 2.62 -14.07
N LEU A 508 -4.14 2.21 -13.37
CA LEU A 508 -2.78 2.71 -13.58
C LEU A 508 -2.28 2.46 -15.01
N THR A 509 -2.54 1.27 -15.54
CA THR A 509 -2.17 0.93 -16.92
C THR A 509 -2.92 1.81 -17.93
N ASN A 510 -4.20 2.06 -17.71
CA ASN A 510 -4.99 2.93 -18.57
C ASN A 510 -4.50 4.38 -18.50
N THR A 511 -4.22 4.90 -17.30
CA THR A 511 -3.65 6.24 -17.10
C THR A 511 -2.29 6.36 -17.78
N ALA A 512 -1.41 5.37 -17.64
CA ALA A 512 -0.12 5.37 -18.32
C ALA A 512 -0.25 5.42 -19.85
N LYS A 513 -1.23 4.72 -20.42
CA LYS A 513 -1.55 4.74 -21.86
C LYS A 513 -2.12 6.09 -22.29
N GLU A 514 -3.11 6.60 -21.55
CA GLU A 514 -3.81 7.85 -21.87
C GLU A 514 -2.84 9.04 -21.95
N PHE A 515 -1.89 9.11 -21.02
CA PHE A 515 -0.91 10.19 -20.94
C PHE A 515 0.44 9.87 -21.60
N ASN A 516 0.55 8.76 -22.32
CA ASN A 516 1.79 8.31 -22.99
C ASN A 516 3.02 8.25 -22.06
N LEU A 517 2.83 7.78 -20.83
CA LEU A 517 3.86 7.72 -19.80
C LEU A 517 4.80 6.49 -19.95
N GLY A 518 4.46 5.55 -20.82
CA GLY A 518 5.25 4.33 -21.00
C GLY A 518 5.29 3.48 -19.73
N THR A 519 6.48 3.29 -19.17
CA THR A 519 6.72 2.52 -17.94
C THR A 519 6.77 3.38 -16.68
N ASP A 520 6.53 4.68 -16.76
CA ASP A 520 6.52 5.57 -15.58
C ASP A 520 5.20 5.42 -14.78
N PHE A 521 5.04 4.27 -14.14
CA PHE A 521 3.86 3.98 -13.31
C PHE A 521 3.79 4.85 -12.05
N ARG A 522 4.93 5.41 -11.58
CA ARG A 522 4.90 6.36 -10.47
C ARG A 522 4.14 7.63 -10.85
N THR A 523 4.47 8.22 -12.00
CA THR A 523 3.73 9.38 -12.50
C THR A 523 2.27 9.03 -12.77
N ALA A 524 1.99 7.86 -13.35
CA ALA A 524 0.62 7.40 -13.59
C ALA A 524 -0.20 7.26 -12.29
N ALA A 525 0.42 6.75 -11.20
CA ALA A 525 -0.25 6.63 -9.91
C ALA A 525 -0.61 7.99 -9.30
N TYR A 526 0.33 8.95 -9.34
CA TYR A 526 0.04 10.31 -8.90
C TYR A 526 -1.02 11.00 -9.76
N VAL A 527 -0.99 10.84 -11.09
CA VAL A 527 -2.01 11.39 -12.01
C VAL A 527 -3.39 10.85 -11.66
N ALA A 528 -3.55 9.52 -11.57
CA ALA A 528 -4.81 8.88 -11.22
C ALA A 528 -5.33 9.34 -9.85
N ALA A 529 -4.44 9.48 -8.86
CA ALA A 529 -4.80 9.97 -7.54
C ALA A 529 -5.25 11.44 -7.57
N ILE A 530 -4.50 12.31 -8.25
CA ILE A 530 -4.81 13.74 -8.39
C ILE A 530 -6.17 13.93 -9.07
N GLU A 531 -6.46 13.21 -10.16
CA GLU A 531 -7.76 13.29 -10.85
C GLU A 531 -8.92 12.99 -9.89
N LYS A 532 -8.85 11.87 -9.16
CA LYS A 532 -9.90 11.47 -8.21
C LYS A 532 -10.11 12.50 -7.10
N ILE A 533 -9.02 12.99 -6.52
CA ILE A 533 -9.09 13.99 -5.44
C ILE A 533 -9.61 15.32 -5.99
N PHE A 534 -9.14 15.74 -7.16
CA PHE A 534 -9.60 16.96 -7.82
C PHE A 534 -11.12 16.93 -8.04
N HIS A 535 -11.66 15.85 -8.61
CA HIS A 535 -13.10 15.73 -8.83
C HIS A 535 -13.87 15.78 -7.51
N THR A 536 -13.42 15.08 -6.46
CA THR A 536 -14.05 15.11 -5.14
C THR A 536 -14.09 16.54 -4.58
N ILE A 537 -12.96 17.26 -4.61
CA ILE A 537 -12.88 18.65 -4.11
C ILE A 537 -13.70 19.60 -4.98
N ASN A 538 -13.66 19.40 -6.31
CA ASN A 538 -14.40 20.26 -7.24
C ASN A 538 -15.91 20.13 -7.06
N GLU A 539 -16.42 18.91 -6.81
CA GLU A 539 -17.84 18.64 -6.55
C GLU A 539 -18.28 19.15 -5.18
N ALA A 540 -17.44 19.01 -4.15
CA ALA A 540 -17.73 19.50 -2.80
C ALA A 540 -17.61 21.01 -2.67
N GLY A 541 -16.80 21.66 -3.52
CA GLY A 541 -16.43 23.08 -3.38
C GLY A 541 -15.18 23.29 -2.51
N LEU A 542 -14.51 24.44 -2.70
CA LEU A 542 -13.30 24.84 -1.94
C LEU A 542 -13.57 25.85 -0.84
N THR A 543 -14.72 26.48 -0.87
CA THR A 543 -15.07 27.57 0.08
C THR A 543 -16.32 27.20 0.85
N PHE A 544 -16.27 27.48 2.13
CA PHE A 544 -17.40 27.36 3.04
C PHE A 544 -18.08 28.71 3.20
#